data_d3666fbcc118b362057c5184c4306a8b
#
_entry.id   d3666fbcc118b362057c5184c4306a8b
#
_cell.length_a   1.000
_cell.length_b   1.000
_cell.length_c   1.000
_cell.angle_alpha   90.00
_cell.angle_beta   90.00
_cell.angle_gamma   90.00
#
_symmetry.space_group_name_H-M   'P 1'
#
loop_
_entity.id
_entity.type
_entity.pdbx_description
1 polymer ?
#
loop_
_entity_poly.entity_id
_entity_poly.type
_entity_poly.pdbx_seq_one_letter_code
_entity_poly.pdbx_strand_id
1 'polypeptide(L)'
;IMHNSEKQYLFSGEQRLRLLELACGGIYGASADIYEGYAADYAREQKIDCIVRGIRGEADVAYELEMARFNRARYPDAQTIFLPAYGDMASVSSTHVRELLAAGGDIDALVPKGTAELMRRYYADISAQGAEKS
;
A
#
# COMPACT_ATOMS: atom_id res chain seq x y z
N ILE A 1 -2.67 2.77 -6.31
CA ILE A 1 -1.22 2.82 -6.02
C ILE A 1 -0.67 4.13 -6.53
N MET A 2 -0.26 5.02 -5.63
CA MET A 2 0.43 6.25 -6.01
C MET A 2 1.93 5.97 -6.16
N HIS A 3 2.53 6.50 -7.22
CA HIS A 3 3.97 6.43 -7.40
C HIS A 3 4.65 7.47 -6.51
N ASN A 4 5.62 7.04 -5.70
CA ASN A 4 6.48 7.93 -4.92
C ASN A 4 7.94 7.64 -5.31
N SER A 5 8.58 8.58 -6.01
CA SER A 5 9.96 8.46 -6.50
C SER A 5 11.02 8.38 -5.39
N GLU A 6 10.68 8.82 -4.18
CA GLU A 6 11.60 8.80 -3.03
C GLU A 6 11.64 7.43 -2.33
N LYS A 7 10.67 6.55 -2.63
CA LYS A 7 10.58 5.22 -2.00
C LYS A 7 11.16 4.14 -2.90
N GLN A 8 12.04 3.34 -2.33
CA GLN A 8 12.45 2.07 -2.92
C GLN A 8 11.39 1.01 -2.62
N TYR A 9 10.84 0.43 -3.67
CA TYR A 9 9.85 -0.62 -3.57
C TYR A 9 10.47 -1.98 -3.89
N LEU A 10 10.13 -3.00 -3.11
CA LEU A 10 10.55 -4.38 -3.38
C LEU A 10 9.90 -4.91 -4.65
N PHE A 11 8.63 -4.64 -4.84
CA PHE A 11 7.84 -5.08 -5.99
C PHE A 11 7.59 -3.93 -6.97
N SER A 12 7.58 -4.25 -8.27
CA SER A 12 7.23 -3.27 -9.31
C SER A 12 5.81 -2.72 -9.14
N GLY A 13 5.49 -1.64 -9.85
CA GLY A 13 4.13 -1.09 -9.87
C GLY A 13 3.08 -2.11 -10.28
N GLU A 14 3.37 -2.87 -11.35
CA GLU A 14 2.48 -3.93 -11.87
C GLU A 14 2.33 -5.08 -10.88
N GLN A 15 3.41 -5.53 -10.24
CA GLN A 15 3.35 -6.57 -9.22
C GLN A 15 2.49 -6.13 -8.02
N ARG A 16 2.65 -4.89 -7.58
CA ARG A 16 1.84 -4.31 -6.49
C ARG A 16 0.37 -4.20 -6.88
N LEU A 17 0.08 -3.78 -8.12
CA LEU A 17 -1.29 -3.73 -8.63
C LEU A 17 -1.92 -5.12 -8.60
N ARG A 18 -1.21 -6.14 -9.10
CA ARG A 18 -1.70 -7.52 -9.11
C ARG A 18 -1.97 -8.06 -7.70
N LEU A 19 -1.11 -7.75 -6.74
CA LEU A 19 -1.33 -8.12 -5.33
C LEU A 19 -2.59 -7.45 -4.74
N LEU A 20 -2.84 -6.18 -5.05
CA LEU A 20 -4.04 -5.47 -4.61
C LEU A 20 -5.31 -5.98 -5.30
N GLU A 21 -5.28 -6.26 -6.59
CA GLU A 21 -6.40 -6.89 -7.30
C GLU A 21 -6.79 -8.21 -6.65
N LEU A 22 -5.79 -9.03 -6.31
CA LEU A 22 -6.03 -10.30 -5.62
C LEU A 22 -6.63 -10.09 -4.23
N ALA A 23 -6.12 -9.10 -3.48
CA ALA A 23 -6.64 -8.75 -2.16
C ALA A 23 -8.09 -8.23 -2.21
N CYS A 24 -8.44 -7.48 -3.26
CA CYS A 24 -9.76 -6.89 -3.45
C CYS A 24 -10.77 -7.87 -4.07
N GLY A 25 -10.33 -8.95 -4.70
CA GLY A 25 -11.15 -9.82 -5.55
C GLY A 25 -12.35 -10.50 -4.89
N GLY A 26 -12.44 -10.48 -3.55
CA GLY A 26 -13.61 -10.96 -2.80
C GLY A 26 -14.47 -9.86 -2.19
N ILE A 27 -14.16 -8.58 -2.44
CA ILE A 27 -14.81 -7.43 -1.81
C ILE A 27 -15.67 -6.73 -2.86
N TYR A 28 -16.98 -6.77 -2.70
CA TYR A 28 -17.90 -6.09 -3.61
C TYR A 28 -17.65 -4.59 -3.65
N GLY A 29 -17.52 -4.04 -4.86
CA GLY A 29 -17.28 -2.60 -5.07
C GLY A 29 -15.84 -2.15 -4.83
N ALA A 30 -14.92 -3.06 -4.46
CA ALA A 30 -13.50 -2.73 -4.34
C ALA A 30 -12.77 -2.97 -5.67
N SER A 31 -11.86 -2.06 -6.02
CA SER A 31 -10.96 -2.19 -7.15
C SER A 31 -9.57 -1.66 -6.80
N ALA A 32 -8.58 -2.09 -7.55
CA ALA A 32 -7.22 -1.56 -7.44
C ALA A 32 -6.85 -0.79 -8.71
N ASP A 33 -6.09 0.28 -8.52
CA ASP A 33 -5.62 1.11 -9.64
C ASP A 33 -4.20 1.61 -9.37
N ILE A 34 -3.52 2.04 -10.44
CA ILE A 34 -2.22 2.68 -10.38
C ILE A 34 -2.30 4.05 -11.05
N TYR A 35 -1.76 5.07 -10.39
CA TYR A 35 -1.81 6.44 -10.84
C TYR A 35 -0.47 7.15 -10.63
N GLU A 36 -0.02 7.86 -11.65
CA GLU A 36 1.17 8.70 -11.58
C GLU A 36 0.76 10.13 -11.24
N GLY A 37 0.93 10.51 -9.97
CA GLY A 37 0.55 11.82 -9.48
C GLY A 37 0.13 11.83 -8.02
N TYR A 38 -0.53 12.90 -7.62
CA TYR A 38 -0.99 13.05 -6.24
C TYR A 38 -2.38 12.39 -6.05
N ALA A 39 -2.62 11.86 -4.86
CA ALA A 39 -3.91 11.25 -4.50
C ALA A 39 -5.09 12.22 -4.68
N ALA A 40 -4.88 13.51 -4.45
CA ALA A 40 -5.89 14.55 -4.66
C ALA A 40 -6.25 14.75 -6.15
N ASP A 41 -5.28 14.60 -7.05
CA ASP A 41 -5.53 14.73 -8.49
C ASP A 41 -6.34 13.52 -8.98
N TYR A 42 -5.95 12.31 -8.57
CA TYR A 42 -6.74 11.10 -8.82
C TYR A 42 -8.16 11.23 -8.25
N ALA A 43 -8.30 11.70 -7.01
CA ALA A 43 -9.59 11.88 -6.38
C ALA A 43 -10.50 12.84 -7.16
N ARG A 44 -9.94 13.92 -7.71
CA ARG A 44 -10.66 14.87 -8.56
C ARG A 44 -11.10 14.24 -9.88
N GLU A 45 -10.20 13.52 -10.56
CA GLU A 45 -10.49 12.88 -11.85
C GLU A 45 -11.56 11.80 -11.72
N GLN A 46 -11.51 11.02 -10.64
CA GLN A 46 -12.46 9.95 -10.35
C GLN A 46 -13.70 10.43 -9.57
N LYS A 47 -13.81 11.72 -9.23
CA LYS A 47 -14.91 12.30 -8.44
C LYS A 47 -15.11 11.59 -7.10
N ILE A 48 -14.00 11.33 -6.41
CA ILE A 48 -14.01 10.65 -5.12
C ILE A 48 -14.42 11.62 -4.02
N ASP A 49 -15.38 11.22 -3.19
CA ASP A 49 -15.90 12.03 -2.08
C ASP A 49 -15.06 11.89 -0.81
N CYS A 50 -14.32 10.78 -0.66
CA CYS A 50 -13.61 10.47 0.57
C CYS A 50 -12.28 9.76 0.33
N ILE A 51 -11.21 10.27 0.95
CA ILE A 51 -9.89 9.63 1.03
C ILE A 51 -9.74 9.03 2.42
N VAL A 52 -9.58 7.70 2.51
CA VAL A 52 -9.39 7.00 3.79
C VAL A 52 -7.91 6.78 4.05
N ARG A 53 -7.45 7.12 5.26
CA ARG A 53 -6.07 6.96 5.72
C ARG A 53 -6.01 6.19 7.01
N GLY A 54 -5.09 5.21 7.10
CA GLY A 54 -4.84 4.46 8.33
C GLY A 54 -3.87 5.21 9.27
N ILE A 55 -4.13 5.17 10.58
CA ILE A 55 -3.23 5.68 11.62
C ILE A 55 -2.92 4.53 12.57
N ARG A 56 -1.63 4.21 12.75
CA ARG A 56 -1.17 3.12 13.64
C ARG A 56 -0.74 3.63 15.01
N GLY A 57 -0.34 4.90 15.09
CA GLY A 57 0.12 5.53 16.32
C GLY A 57 0.41 7.01 16.14
N GLU A 58 0.89 7.64 17.20
CA GLU A 58 1.15 9.09 17.26
C GLU A 58 2.15 9.56 16.18
N ALA A 59 3.14 8.73 15.85
CA ALA A 59 4.13 9.05 14.83
C ALA A 59 3.54 9.25 13.43
N ASP A 60 2.43 8.56 13.11
CA ASP A 60 1.76 8.70 11.82
C ASP A 60 0.91 9.99 11.75
N VAL A 61 0.40 10.48 12.90
CA VAL A 61 -0.63 11.54 12.94
C VAL A 61 -0.16 12.83 12.28
N ALA A 62 1.03 13.30 12.61
CA ALA A 62 1.54 14.57 12.07
C ALA A 62 1.66 14.53 10.54
N TYR A 63 2.23 13.47 10.01
CA TYR A 63 2.39 13.24 8.56
C TYR A 63 1.02 13.13 7.86
N GLU A 64 0.11 12.35 8.41
CA GLU A 64 -1.22 12.12 7.82
C GLU A 64 -2.08 13.40 7.83
N LEU A 65 -1.95 14.23 8.88
CA LEU A 65 -2.61 15.54 8.93
C LEU A 65 -2.04 16.51 7.88
N GLU A 66 -0.72 16.49 7.66
CA GLU A 66 -0.09 17.30 6.61
C GLU A 66 -0.59 16.88 5.23
N MET A 67 -0.63 15.57 4.97
CA MET A 67 -1.17 15.02 3.73
C MET A 67 -2.64 15.37 3.53
N ALA A 68 -3.45 15.33 4.58
CA ALA A 68 -4.87 15.72 4.50
C ALA A 68 -5.03 17.20 4.14
N ARG A 69 -4.21 18.09 4.73
CA ARG A 69 -4.20 19.52 4.37
C ARG A 69 -3.79 19.74 2.92
N PHE A 70 -2.76 19.03 2.46
CA PHE A 70 -2.31 19.08 1.08
C PHE A 70 -3.41 18.62 0.11
N ASN A 71 -4.04 17.47 0.38
CA ASN A 71 -5.13 16.96 -0.43
C ASN A 71 -6.32 17.92 -0.46
N ARG A 72 -6.69 18.49 0.70
CA ARG A 72 -7.79 19.46 0.82
C ARG A 72 -7.53 20.74 0.01
N ALA A 73 -6.28 21.23 0.00
CA ALA A 73 -5.92 22.40 -0.78
C ALA A 73 -6.01 22.16 -2.29
N ARG A 74 -5.73 20.94 -2.77
CA ARG A 74 -5.77 20.59 -4.20
C ARG A 74 -7.16 20.17 -4.67
N TYR A 75 -7.93 19.48 -3.83
CA TYR A 75 -9.29 19.03 -4.12
C TYR A 75 -10.18 19.14 -2.88
N PRO A 76 -10.86 20.30 -2.70
CA PRO A 76 -11.68 20.59 -1.52
C PRO A 76 -12.92 19.69 -1.37
N ASP A 77 -13.40 19.09 -2.45
CA ASP A 77 -14.63 18.29 -2.43
C ASP A 77 -14.43 16.93 -1.74
N ALA A 78 -13.20 16.38 -1.76
CA ALA A 78 -12.92 15.14 -1.04
C ALA A 78 -12.62 15.38 0.44
N GLN A 79 -13.30 14.62 1.31
CA GLN A 79 -12.99 14.57 2.75
C GLN A 79 -11.87 13.56 3.02
N THR A 80 -11.00 13.85 4.00
CA THR A 80 -10.05 12.83 4.49
C THR A 80 -10.56 12.26 5.82
N ILE A 81 -10.69 10.93 5.89
CA ILE A 81 -11.09 10.19 7.09
C ILE A 81 -9.90 9.39 7.58
N PHE A 82 -9.64 9.46 8.89
CA PHE A 82 -8.61 8.67 9.54
C PHE A 82 -9.21 7.48 10.27
N LEU A 83 -8.70 6.29 9.97
CA LEU A 83 -9.07 5.06 10.66
C LEU A 83 -7.91 4.59 11.53
N PRO A 84 -8.09 4.52 12.85
CA PRO A 84 -7.06 3.93 13.70
C PRO A 84 -6.95 2.43 13.45
N ALA A 85 -5.71 1.92 13.40
CA ALA A 85 -5.46 0.49 13.40
C ALA A 85 -5.64 -0.07 14.82
N TYR A 86 -6.30 -1.21 14.94
CA TYR A 86 -6.59 -1.86 16.22
C TYR A 86 -5.89 -3.21 16.33
N GLY A 87 -5.57 -3.59 17.57
CA GLY A 87 -5.00 -4.89 17.90
C GLY A 87 -3.72 -5.18 17.11
N ASP A 88 -3.60 -6.40 16.63
CA ASP A 88 -2.40 -6.87 15.92
C ASP A 88 -2.13 -6.11 14.62
N MET A 89 -3.14 -5.49 14.03
CA MET A 89 -2.98 -4.69 12.80
C MET A 89 -2.09 -3.46 13.00
N ALA A 90 -1.99 -2.93 14.22
CA ALA A 90 -1.13 -1.78 14.51
C ALA A 90 0.37 -2.11 14.35
N SER A 91 0.76 -3.36 14.53
CA SER A 91 2.15 -3.85 14.39
C SER A 91 2.52 -4.22 12.95
N VAL A 92 1.53 -4.40 12.06
CA VAL A 92 1.79 -4.79 10.67
C VAL A 92 2.42 -3.63 9.90
N SER A 93 3.58 -3.88 9.31
CA SER A 93 4.27 -2.91 8.46
C SER A 93 4.90 -3.58 7.24
N SER A 94 5.03 -2.82 6.16
CA SER A 94 5.71 -3.31 4.95
C SER A 94 7.19 -3.66 5.21
N THR A 95 7.82 -3.02 6.17
CA THR A 95 9.21 -3.34 6.57
C THR A 95 9.27 -4.72 7.20
N HIS A 96 8.42 -4.99 8.18
CA HIS A 96 8.37 -6.30 8.84
C HIS A 96 8.04 -7.45 7.86
N VAL A 97 7.08 -7.23 6.95
CA VAL A 97 6.77 -8.23 5.91
C VAL A 97 7.95 -8.48 4.98
N ARG A 98 8.71 -7.45 4.60
CA ARG A 98 9.91 -7.61 3.76
C ARG A 98 11.03 -8.37 4.48
N GLU A 99 11.24 -8.12 5.76
CA GLU A 99 12.24 -8.82 6.58
C GLU A 99 11.89 -10.30 6.69
N LEU A 100 10.63 -10.64 6.93
CA LEU A 100 10.17 -12.01 6.96
C LEU A 100 10.32 -12.71 5.60
N LEU A 101 9.95 -12.07 4.51
CA LEU A 101 10.16 -12.60 3.16
C LEU A 101 11.63 -12.91 2.90
N ALA A 102 12.54 -12.00 3.28
CA ALA A 102 13.98 -12.18 3.11
C ALA A 102 14.52 -13.34 3.96
N ALA A 103 13.94 -13.57 5.13
CA ALA A 103 14.31 -14.66 6.04
C ALA A 103 13.61 -15.99 5.71
N GLY A 104 12.72 -16.05 4.70
CA GLY A 104 11.89 -17.21 4.43
C GLY A 104 10.83 -17.49 5.50
N GLY A 105 10.46 -16.47 6.28
CA GLY A 105 9.48 -16.55 7.34
C GLY A 105 8.04 -16.58 6.87
N ASP A 106 7.14 -16.84 7.80
CA ASP A 106 5.70 -16.85 7.53
C ASP A 106 5.11 -15.45 7.53
N ILE A 107 4.37 -15.12 6.46
CA ILE A 107 3.66 -13.85 6.27
C ILE A 107 2.16 -14.00 6.13
N ASP A 108 1.62 -15.22 6.21
CA ASP A 108 0.21 -15.51 5.87
C ASP A 108 -0.79 -14.74 6.75
N ALA A 109 -0.44 -14.53 8.02
CA ALA A 109 -1.27 -13.74 8.95
C ALA A 109 -1.11 -12.21 8.81
N LEU A 110 -0.10 -11.74 8.08
CA LEU A 110 0.26 -10.32 7.99
C LEU A 110 -0.24 -9.66 6.70
N VAL A 111 -0.69 -10.47 5.74
CA VAL A 111 -1.12 -9.98 4.42
C VAL A 111 -2.51 -10.52 4.06
N PRO A 112 -3.24 -9.89 3.15
CA PRO A 112 -4.54 -10.38 2.72
C PRO A 112 -4.49 -11.82 2.21
N LYS A 113 -5.55 -12.57 2.53
CA LYS A 113 -5.65 -13.99 2.15
C LYS A 113 -5.39 -14.20 0.66
N GLY A 114 -4.51 -15.14 0.33
CA GLY A 114 -4.15 -15.52 -1.04
C GLY A 114 -3.03 -14.68 -1.66
N THR A 115 -2.58 -13.59 -1.02
CA THR A 115 -1.48 -12.77 -1.56
C THR A 115 -0.10 -13.28 -1.18
N ALA A 116 0.04 -13.98 -0.06
CA ALA A 116 1.32 -14.42 0.48
C ALA A 116 2.12 -15.30 -0.50
N GLU A 117 1.46 -16.27 -1.15
CA GLU A 117 2.09 -17.15 -2.13
C GLU A 117 2.64 -16.37 -3.33
N LEU A 118 1.85 -15.42 -3.86
CA LEU A 118 2.28 -14.58 -4.97
C LEU A 118 3.44 -13.67 -4.58
N MET A 119 3.44 -13.13 -3.35
CA MET A 119 4.55 -12.34 -2.83
C MET A 119 5.83 -13.15 -2.71
N ARG A 120 5.77 -14.40 -2.22
CA ARG A 120 6.93 -15.32 -2.15
C ARG A 120 7.49 -15.61 -3.55
N ARG A 121 6.63 -15.84 -4.54
CA ARG A 121 7.05 -16.04 -5.94
C ARG A 121 7.78 -14.82 -6.48
N TYR A 122 7.18 -13.63 -6.37
CA TYR A 122 7.82 -12.41 -6.83
C TYR A 122 9.16 -12.15 -6.14
N TYR A 123 9.26 -12.45 -4.85
CA TYR A 123 10.51 -12.32 -4.12
C TYR A 123 11.58 -13.28 -4.61
N ALA A 124 11.23 -14.54 -4.89
CA ALA A 124 12.14 -15.53 -5.46
C ALA A 124 12.69 -15.10 -6.82
N ASP A 125 11.83 -14.59 -7.70
CA ASP A 125 12.21 -14.09 -9.03
C ASP A 125 13.21 -12.92 -8.93
N ILE A 126 12.96 -11.97 -8.02
CA ILE A 126 13.86 -10.83 -7.77
C ILE A 126 15.21 -11.30 -7.25
N SER A 127 15.22 -12.24 -6.31
CA SER A 127 16.44 -12.79 -5.71
C SER A 127 17.28 -13.55 -6.75
N ALA A 128 16.66 -14.31 -7.64
CA ALA A 128 17.35 -15.00 -8.72
C ALA A 128 18.01 -14.03 -9.70
N GLN A 129 17.30 -12.95 -10.11
CA GLN A 129 17.84 -11.92 -11.00
C GLN A 129 18.99 -11.11 -10.38
N GLY A 130 18.97 -10.93 -9.04
CA GLY A 130 20.05 -10.29 -8.30
C GLY A 130 21.33 -11.13 -8.25
N ALA A 131 21.18 -12.46 -8.16
CA ALA A 131 22.31 -13.38 -8.11
C ALA A 131 23.04 -13.52 -9.46
N GLU A 132 22.34 -13.33 -10.59
CA GLU A 132 22.94 -13.39 -11.94
C GLU A 132 23.75 -12.14 -12.31
N LYS A 133 23.59 -11.04 -11.55
CA LYS A 133 24.26 -9.75 -11.81
C LYS A 133 25.47 -9.47 -10.89
N SER A 134 25.78 -10.39 -9.99
CA SER A 134 26.91 -10.30 -9.04
C SER A 134 28.02 -11.26 -9.42
#